data_5bfa2d797bb43133aa72f34850817857
#
_entry.id   5bfa2d797bb43133aa72f34850817857
#
_cell.length_a   1.000
_cell.length_b   1.000
_cell.length_c   1.000
_cell.angle_alpha   90.00
_cell.angle_beta   90.00
_cell.angle_gamma   90.00
#
_symmetry.space_group_name_H-M   'P 1'
#
loop_
_entity.id
_entity.type
_entity.pdbx_description
1 polymer ?
#
loop_
_entity_poly.entity_id
_entity_poly.type
_entity_poly.pdbx_seq_one_letter_code
_entity_poly.pdbx_strand_id
1 'polypeptide(L)'
;MRGKIYWILAALLALSCSKDGMNPGAGGGRDSIRNIPHEMIVLGNRLENPYKTENMSKALASIYPTKAGLVAVQPTDLYVRFLPKNQQELDMLKESDISLLDHPLDYDILVEGDWYHDPEVADDAVTWQYAVVPVDFNFPDIEYQIIHNCFIPDDSENLRSTGIDWEAVERQAYILTGNESRLNDLTLTKSTKVTPSGRITIVDESANGGKAFGVAGVRVSCNSFVRFAHTYTDRDGYYVMPKNFSANLRYRLVFENEKGFSIGVNMILVPASVSTLGKAGPEGISAEITSSSEAKLFRRCVVNNAAYDYISRCRYDDMNILPPPYDLRLWIFHSLDESSAVMLHHGAVVDSEGIAGFLGQYASLLKYFLPDITIGAKNNLDYASLYSTVCHELAHASHFAQVGTGYWNKYIRYIIQSYINTGDPYGDGVSPEAGYCGLGESWAYYLESLMYKERYGGSIPSFGNSFWFYPQIFRYLDERGLDRSDIFSVLEANVTTKEELKSALIRSYPHKRTIIEQVFGRYVN
;
A
#
# COMPACT_ATOMS: atom_id res chain seq x y z
N MET A 1 24.37 28.32 -1.42
CA MET A 1 24.09 27.21 -2.35
C MET A 1 23.83 25.84 -1.66
N ARG A 2 24.28 25.60 -0.43
CA ARG A 2 24.02 24.35 0.31
C ARG A 2 22.57 24.14 0.78
N GLY A 3 21.73 25.18 0.80
CA GLY A 3 20.37 25.08 1.33
C GLY A 3 19.29 24.54 0.37
N LYS A 4 19.53 24.47 -0.94
CA LYS A 4 18.52 24.06 -1.92
C LYS A 4 18.52 22.55 -2.22
N ILE A 5 19.62 21.87 -1.95
CA ILE A 5 19.81 20.42 -2.15
C ILE A 5 18.98 19.61 -1.14
N TYR A 6 18.77 20.17 0.06
CA TYR A 6 17.93 19.56 1.09
C TYR A 6 16.48 19.39 0.69
N TRP A 7 16.03 20.03 -0.41
CA TRP A 7 14.61 20.08 -0.76
C TRP A 7 14.10 18.93 -1.61
N ILE A 8 14.92 18.14 -2.35
CA ILE A 8 14.38 17.06 -3.17
C ILE A 8 14.32 15.75 -2.41
N LEU A 9 15.39 15.31 -1.78
CA LEU A 9 15.32 14.17 -0.87
C LEU A 9 14.80 14.58 0.51
N ALA A 10 15.00 15.82 0.94
CA ALA A 10 14.29 16.41 2.07
C ALA A 10 12.86 16.82 1.71
N ALA A 11 12.49 17.12 0.48
CA ALA A 11 11.11 17.15 0.04
C ALA A 11 10.50 15.76 0.02
N LEU A 12 11.24 14.74 -0.38
CA LEU A 12 10.82 13.34 -0.21
C LEU A 12 10.72 12.92 1.27
N LEU A 13 11.53 13.49 2.17
CA LEU A 13 11.67 13.04 3.55
C LEU A 13 11.26 14.06 4.63
N ALA A 14 11.29 15.37 4.37
CA ALA A 14 11.20 16.39 5.44
C ALA A 14 9.90 17.16 5.52
N LEU A 15 8.95 16.96 4.63
CA LEU A 15 7.66 17.68 4.68
C LEU A 15 6.53 16.92 5.38
N SER A 16 6.81 15.75 5.98
CA SER A 16 5.83 15.10 6.87
C SER A 16 5.83 15.67 8.29
N CYS A 17 6.81 16.46 8.66
CA CYS A 17 6.84 17.20 9.92
C CYS A 17 6.36 18.64 9.71
N SER A 18 5.10 18.85 9.35
CA SER A 18 4.42 20.04 9.83
C SER A 18 4.16 19.78 11.33
N LYS A 19 5.13 20.19 12.14
CA LYS A 19 4.88 20.54 13.54
C LYS A 19 3.93 21.74 13.53
N ASP A 20 2.66 21.50 13.40
CA ASP A 20 1.71 22.41 14.01
C ASP A 20 1.89 22.24 15.52
N GLY A 21 2.47 23.30 16.10
CA GLY A 21 3.03 23.44 17.41
C GLY A 21 2.40 22.60 18.50
N MET A 22 3.09 21.59 18.97
CA MET A 22 2.95 21.13 20.33
C MET A 22 3.59 22.17 21.25
N ASN A 23 2.78 23.02 21.81
CA ASN A 23 3.13 23.82 22.97
C ASN A 23 2.76 22.98 24.20
N PRO A 24 3.71 22.51 25.03
CA PRO A 24 3.39 21.79 26.25
C PRO A 24 2.99 22.80 27.33
N GLY A 25 1.72 23.10 27.42
CA GLY A 25 1.13 24.02 28.42
C GLY A 25 -0.13 23.44 29.04
N ALA A 26 0.04 22.82 30.16
CA ALA A 26 -0.85 22.59 31.30
C ALA A 26 -2.37 22.81 31.13
N GLY A 27 -3.15 21.74 31.45
CA GLY A 27 -4.51 21.89 31.97
C GLY A 27 -5.55 20.92 31.45
N GLY A 28 -5.93 19.93 32.28
CA GLY A 28 -7.32 19.45 32.41
C GLY A 28 -8.00 18.70 31.28
N GLY A 29 -7.86 17.46 31.27
CA GLY A 29 -8.80 16.31 31.17
C GLY A 29 -10.01 16.30 30.23
N ARG A 30 -10.23 17.19 29.27
CA ARG A 30 -11.24 17.06 28.19
C ARG A 30 -10.88 17.75 26.87
N ASP A 31 -9.99 18.71 26.87
CA ASP A 31 -9.58 19.46 25.66
C ASP A 31 -8.40 18.82 24.91
N SER A 32 -7.70 17.85 25.51
CA SER A 32 -6.59 17.14 24.87
C SER A 32 -7.03 16.21 23.72
N ILE A 33 -8.28 15.77 23.71
CA ILE A 33 -8.84 14.89 22.66
C ILE A 33 -9.07 15.68 21.33
N ARG A 34 -9.21 17.00 21.39
CA ARG A 34 -9.50 17.83 20.20
C ARG A 34 -8.28 18.15 19.32
N ASN A 35 -7.06 17.90 19.81
CA ASN A 35 -5.82 18.23 19.11
C ASN A 35 -5.04 16.99 18.61
N ILE A 36 -5.62 15.79 18.69
CA ILE A 36 -5.00 14.60 18.14
C ILE A 36 -5.25 14.61 16.62
N PRO A 37 -4.20 14.41 15.79
CA PRO A 37 -4.40 14.27 14.36
C PRO A 37 -5.48 13.20 14.11
N HIS A 38 -6.48 13.51 13.31
CA HIS A 38 -7.63 12.62 13.01
C HIS A 38 -7.27 11.24 12.45
N GLU A 39 -5.99 10.95 12.30
CA GLU A 39 -5.45 9.73 11.74
C GLU A 39 -4.89 8.76 12.77
N MET A 40 -4.57 9.25 13.97
CA MET A 40 -3.99 8.42 15.02
C MET A 40 -5.10 7.79 15.86
N ILE A 41 -4.99 6.47 16.07
CA ILE A 41 -5.88 5.72 16.96
C ILE A 41 -5.61 6.15 18.40
N VAL A 42 -6.68 6.43 19.16
CA VAL A 42 -6.61 6.66 20.59
C VAL A 42 -7.22 5.47 21.33
N LEU A 43 -6.39 4.78 22.09
CA LEU A 43 -6.81 3.64 22.90
C LEU A 43 -7.51 4.08 24.17
N GLY A 44 -8.51 3.30 24.58
CA GLY A 44 -9.21 3.44 25.85
C GLY A 44 -8.75 2.42 26.87
N ASN A 45 -9.70 1.87 27.60
CA ASN A 45 -9.43 0.86 28.61
C ASN A 45 -9.05 -0.48 27.98
N ARG A 46 -8.15 -1.20 28.65
CA ARG A 46 -7.89 -2.59 28.31
C ARG A 46 -9.11 -3.44 28.65
N LEU A 47 -9.45 -4.33 27.71
CA LEU A 47 -10.57 -5.26 27.83
C LEU A 47 -10.07 -6.66 28.17
N GLU A 48 -10.89 -7.42 28.88
CA GLU A 48 -10.59 -8.83 29.09
C GLU A 48 -10.88 -9.62 27.82
N ASN A 49 -9.85 -10.29 27.27
CA ASN A 49 -9.97 -11.04 26.01
C ASN A 49 -10.82 -12.32 26.25
N PRO A 50 -12.00 -12.45 25.58
CA PRO A 50 -12.86 -13.62 25.74
C PRO A 50 -12.22 -14.92 25.25
N TYR A 51 -11.30 -14.85 24.30
CA TYR A 51 -10.64 -16.01 23.70
C TYR A 51 -9.44 -16.54 24.48
N LYS A 52 -9.06 -15.93 25.62
CA LYS A 52 -8.07 -16.58 26.50
C LYS A 52 -8.52 -18.00 26.86
N THR A 53 -7.58 -18.92 26.80
CA THR A 53 -7.87 -20.35 27.11
C THR A 53 -8.63 -20.53 28.39
N GLU A 54 -8.30 -19.76 29.46
CA GLU A 54 -8.96 -19.80 30.76
C GLU A 54 -10.42 -19.30 30.68
N ASN A 55 -10.68 -18.24 29.88
CA ASN A 55 -12.02 -17.68 29.75
C ASN A 55 -12.93 -18.59 28.92
N MET A 56 -12.40 -19.18 27.86
CA MET A 56 -13.11 -20.19 27.06
C MET A 56 -13.39 -21.47 27.90
N SER A 57 -12.45 -21.90 28.72
CA SER A 57 -12.67 -23.04 29.67
C SER A 57 -13.77 -22.74 30.66
N LYS A 58 -13.79 -21.56 31.28
CA LYS A 58 -14.87 -21.13 32.20
C LYS A 58 -16.22 -21.08 31.48
N ALA A 59 -16.26 -20.56 30.26
CA ALA A 59 -17.48 -20.49 29.45
C ALA A 59 -18.00 -21.89 29.12
N LEU A 60 -17.12 -22.80 28.70
CA LEU A 60 -17.46 -24.22 28.48
C LEU A 60 -18.05 -24.87 29.75
N ALA A 61 -17.40 -24.68 30.89
CA ALA A 61 -17.88 -25.24 32.16
C ALA A 61 -19.23 -24.66 32.60
N SER A 62 -19.49 -23.40 32.27
CA SER A 62 -20.78 -22.75 32.58
C SER A 62 -21.94 -23.33 31.75
N ILE A 63 -21.72 -23.65 30.47
CA ILE A 63 -22.78 -24.17 29.58
C ILE A 63 -22.86 -25.71 29.66
N TYR A 64 -21.70 -26.38 29.70
CA TYR A 64 -21.58 -27.84 29.64
C TYR A 64 -20.80 -28.42 30.86
N PRO A 65 -21.31 -28.29 32.06
CA PRO A 65 -20.57 -28.68 33.29
C PRO A 65 -20.13 -30.15 33.29
N THR A 66 -20.90 -31.03 32.66
CA THR A 66 -20.57 -32.47 32.56
C THR A 66 -19.55 -32.77 31.45
N LYS A 67 -19.50 -31.99 30.42
CA LYS A 67 -18.56 -32.16 29.27
C LYS A 67 -17.23 -31.44 29.53
N ALA A 68 -17.20 -30.39 30.33
CA ALA A 68 -16.00 -29.60 30.59
C ALA A 68 -14.85 -30.40 31.22
N GLY A 69 -15.17 -31.51 31.93
CA GLY A 69 -14.15 -32.44 32.42
C GLY A 69 -13.65 -33.46 31.36
N LEU A 70 -14.32 -33.55 30.22
CA LEU A 70 -14.02 -34.52 29.15
C LEU A 70 -13.34 -33.88 27.94
N VAL A 71 -13.56 -32.58 27.72
CA VAL A 71 -13.01 -31.82 26.57
C VAL A 71 -12.06 -30.77 27.11
N ALA A 72 -10.77 -30.96 26.85
CA ALA A 72 -9.75 -29.99 27.25
C ALA A 72 -9.72 -28.83 26.25
N VAL A 73 -9.89 -27.61 26.76
CA VAL A 73 -9.66 -26.38 25.97
C VAL A 73 -8.16 -26.12 25.95
N GLN A 74 -7.50 -26.48 24.88
CA GLN A 74 -6.07 -26.23 24.64
C GLN A 74 -5.88 -25.01 23.77
N PRO A 75 -4.77 -24.25 23.90
CA PRO A 75 -4.47 -23.17 23.01
C PRO A 75 -4.44 -23.63 21.55
N THR A 76 -5.13 -22.92 20.67
CA THR A 76 -5.05 -23.07 19.21
C THR A 76 -4.18 -22.00 18.58
N ASP A 77 -4.16 -20.81 19.21
CA ASP A 77 -3.52 -19.61 18.73
C ASP A 77 -2.82 -18.87 19.86
N LEU A 78 -1.84 -18.07 19.48
CA LEU A 78 -1.12 -17.14 20.35
C LEU A 78 -1.44 -15.72 19.94
N TYR A 79 -1.85 -14.87 20.88
CA TYR A 79 -1.85 -13.43 20.70
C TYR A 79 -0.48 -12.90 21.06
N VAL A 80 0.20 -12.30 20.10
CA VAL A 80 1.61 -11.92 20.20
C VAL A 80 1.82 -10.48 19.73
N ARG A 81 2.97 -9.89 20.10
CA ARG A 81 3.48 -8.67 19.49
C ARG A 81 4.94 -8.84 19.15
N PHE A 82 5.36 -8.20 18.04
CA PHE A 82 6.72 -8.17 17.51
C PHE A 82 7.25 -6.74 17.51
N LEU A 83 8.55 -6.57 17.75
CA LEU A 83 9.23 -5.27 17.67
C LEU A 83 10.34 -5.32 16.61
N PRO A 84 10.02 -5.10 15.33
CA PRO A 84 11.01 -5.11 14.26
C PRO A 84 11.96 -3.90 14.37
N LYS A 85 13.27 -4.15 14.23
CA LYS A 85 14.35 -3.15 14.35
C LYS A 85 14.70 -2.45 13.04
N ASN A 86 14.23 -2.99 11.92
CA ASN A 86 14.52 -2.48 10.57
C ASN A 86 13.47 -3.00 9.57
N GLN A 87 13.57 -2.51 8.34
CA GLN A 87 12.67 -2.91 7.26
C GLN A 87 12.76 -4.41 6.95
N GLN A 88 13.96 -4.98 6.99
CA GLN A 88 14.15 -6.42 6.68
C GLN A 88 13.39 -7.30 7.68
N GLU A 89 13.43 -7.00 8.98
CA GLU A 89 12.65 -7.72 9.99
C GLU A 89 11.14 -7.56 9.77
N LEU A 90 10.71 -6.36 9.38
CA LEU A 90 9.30 -6.11 9.04
C LEU A 90 8.85 -6.90 7.80
N ASP A 91 9.71 -7.03 6.81
CA ASP A 91 9.45 -7.83 5.60
C ASP A 91 9.37 -9.32 5.92
N MET A 92 10.25 -9.84 6.79
CA MET A 92 10.16 -11.22 7.27
C MET A 92 8.83 -11.53 7.95
N LEU A 93 8.27 -10.57 8.70
CA LEU A 93 6.94 -10.72 9.30
C LEU A 93 5.84 -10.73 8.24
N LYS A 94 5.94 -9.91 7.19
CA LYS A 94 5.00 -9.91 6.06
C LYS A 94 5.02 -11.23 5.30
N GLU A 95 6.21 -11.77 5.03
CA GLU A 95 6.39 -13.05 4.32
C GLU A 95 5.78 -14.24 5.10
N SER A 96 5.61 -14.10 6.41
CA SER A 96 5.00 -15.13 7.25
C SER A 96 3.47 -15.26 7.11
N ASP A 97 2.85 -14.52 6.20
CA ASP A 97 1.39 -14.50 5.92
C ASP A 97 0.51 -14.27 7.16
N ILE A 98 1.02 -13.46 8.10
CA ILE A 98 0.31 -13.06 9.30
C ILE A 98 -0.30 -11.66 9.15
N SER A 99 -1.46 -11.46 9.76
CA SER A 99 -2.09 -10.12 9.80
C SER A 99 -1.45 -9.29 10.90
N LEU A 100 -0.67 -8.28 10.51
CA LEU A 100 -0.04 -7.33 11.42
C LEU A 100 -0.93 -6.12 11.66
N LEU A 101 -1.02 -5.70 12.92
CA LEU A 101 -1.65 -4.45 13.33
C LEU A 101 -0.72 -3.67 14.25
N ASP A 102 -0.70 -2.37 14.12
CA ASP A 102 0.14 -1.48 14.90
C ASP A 102 -0.39 -1.18 16.32
N HIS A 103 -1.58 -1.67 16.66
CA HIS A 103 -2.24 -1.44 17.94
C HIS A 103 -2.72 -2.75 18.59
N PRO A 104 -2.83 -2.79 19.93
CA PRO A 104 -3.32 -3.96 20.64
C PRO A 104 -4.80 -4.24 20.34
N LEU A 105 -5.16 -5.54 20.39
CA LEU A 105 -6.48 -6.06 20.01
C LEU A 105 -7.47 -6.09 21.17
N ASP A 106 -6.97 -6.00 22.39
CA ASP A 106 -7.70 -6.11 23.65
C ASP A 106 -7.87 -4.74 24.35
N TYR A 107 -8.07 -3.69 23.55
CA TYR A 107 -8.36 -2.34 24.04
C TYR A 107 -9.62 -1.77 23.38
N ASP A 108 -10.32 -0.91 24.10
CA ASP A 108 -11.28 -0.02 23.46
C ASP A 108 -10.55 0.98 22.59
N ILE A 109 -11.19 1.40 21.52
CA ILE A 109 -10.72 2.53 20.72
C ILE A 109 -11.68 3.68 20.95
N LEU A 110 -11.17 4.76 21.55
CA LEU A 110 -11.91 5.98 21.85
C LEU A 110 -12.01 6.89 20.62
N VAL A 111 -10.92 6.94 19.83
CA VAL A 111 -10.88 7.67 18.57
C VAL A 111 -10.39 6.73 17.50
N GLU A 112 -11.20 6.57 16.47
CA GLU A 112 -10.82 5.78 15.27
C GLU A 112 -9.74 6.53 14.49
N GLY A 113 -8.82 5.77 13.91
CA GLY A 113 -7.73 6.30 13.12
C GLY A 113 -7.17 5.23 12.19
N ASP A 114 -6.18 5.63 11.40
CA ASP A 114 -5.55 4.80 10.39
C ASP A 114 -4.24 4.16 10.87
N TRP A 115 -3.64 4.69 11.93
CA TRP A 115 -2.38 4.19 12.48
C TRP A 115 -2.31 4.43 14.00
N TYR A 116 -1.40 3.70 14.65
CA TYR A 116 -1.08 3.84 16.06
C TYR A 116 0.43 3.76 16.26
N HIS A 117 0.95 4.52 17.20
CA HIS A 117 2.31 4.41 17.67
C HIS A 117 2.31 4.24 19.19
N ASP A 118 2.99 3.20 19.66
CA ASP A 118 3.12 2.95 21.09
C ASP A 118 4.00 4.03 21.72
N PRO A 119 3.51 4.77 22.74
CA PRO A 119 4.26 5.86 23.35
C PRO A 119 5.55 5.41 24.07
N GLU A 120 5.74 4.10 24.29
CA GLU A 120 6.96 3.54 24.87
C GLU A 120 8.03 3.24 23.80
N VAL A 121 7.69 3.35 22.50
CA VAL A 121 8.60 3.17 21.37
C VAL A 121 9.04 4.53 20.86
N ALA A 122 10.30 4.66 20.44
CA ALA A 122 10.82 5.91 19.91
C ALA A 122 10.09 6.32 18.62
N ASP A 123 9.80 7.62 18.45
CA ASP A 123 9.02 8.17 17.33
C ASP A 123 9.60 7.84 15.94
N ASP A 124 10.90 7.58 15.86
CA ASP A 124 11.64 7.22 14.65
C ASP A 124 11.85 5.71 14.45
N ALA A 125 11.13 4.88 15.22
CA ALA A 125 11.18 3.43 15.15
C ALA A 125 9.82 2.84 14.74
N VAL A 126 9.84 1.60 14.25
CA VAL A 126 8.60 0.85 14.00
C VAL A 126 7.95 0.51 15.34
N THR A 127 6.68 0.85 15.50
CA THR A 127 5.91 0.49 16.69
C THR A 127 5.68 -1.01 16.80
N TRP A 128 5.25 -1.49 17.97
CA TRP A 128 4.85 -2.88 18.15
C TRP A 128 3.84 -3.33 17.09
N GLN A 129 4.12 -4.47 16.48
CA GLN A 129 3.25 -5.12 15.51
C GLN A 129 2.51 -6.28 16.19
N TYR A 130 1.22 -6.16 16.34
CA TYR A 130 0.36 -7.16 17.00
C TYR A 130 -0.18 -8.15 15.98
N ALA A 131 -0.15 -9.44 16.35
CA ALA A 131 -0.66 -10.52 15.49
C ALA A 131 -1.30 -11.63 16.30
N VAL A 132 -2.04 -12.48 15.61
CA VAL A 132 -2.53 -13.76 16.12
C VAL A 132 -1.96 -14.84 15.22
N VAL A 133 -1.23 -15.76 15.82
CA VAL A 133 -0.52 -16.83 15.11
C VAL A 133 -0.90 -18.19 15.67
N PRO A 134 -0.85 -19.27 14.87
CA PRO A 134 -1.07 -20.63 15.38
C PRO A 134 -0.11 -20.98 16.51
N VAL A 135 -0.51 -21.89 17.40
CA VAL A 135 0.31 -22.30 18.56
C VAL A 135 1.66 -22.92 18.14
N ASP A 136 1.72 -23.50 16.97
CA ASP A 136 2.91 -24.11 16.36
C ASP A 136 3.66 -23.17 15.39
N PHE A 137 3.36 -21.87 15.45
CA PHE A 137 4.02 -20.86 14.61
C PHE A 137 5.54 -20.86 14.80
N ASN A 138 6.26 -20.88 13.69
CA ASN A 138 7.72 -20.79 13.71
C ASN A 138 8.14 -19.33 13.81
N PHE A 139 8.51 -18.89 15.00
CA PHE A 139 8.89 -17.51 15.26
C PHE A 139 10.19 -17.16 14.54
N PRO A 140 10.19 -16.07 13.74
CA PRO A 140 11.43 -15.53 13.20
C PRO A 140 12.34 -14.97 14.30
N ASP A 141 13.62 -14.73 13.99
CA ASP A 141 14.59 -14.11 14.90
C ASP A 141 14.34 -12.59 15.03
N ILE A 142 13.18 -12.24 15.56
CA ILE A 142 12.71 -10.88 15.80
C ILE A 142 12.23 -10.81 17.24
N GLU A 143 12.49 -9.70 17.93
CA GLU A 143 11.99 -9.51 19.28
C GLU A 143 10.47 -9.64 19.33
N TYR A 144 9.95 -10.52 20.20
CA TYR A 144 8.52 -10.75 20.36
C TYR A 144 8.11 -11.00 21.80
N GLN A 145 6.82 -10.85 22.05
CA GLN A 145 6.19 -11.18 23.34
C GLN A 145 4.87 -11.90 23.10
N ILE A 146 4.66 -13.01 23.79
CA ILE A 146 3.36 -13.68 23.85
C ILE A 146 2.51 -12.98 24.90
N ILE A 147 1.38 -12.42 24.48
CA ILE A 147 0.46 -11.68 25.34
C ILE A 147 -0.55 -12.62 25.99
N HIS A 148 -1.18 -13.50 25.18
CA HIS A 148 -2.14 -14.50 25.66
C HIS A 148 -2.05 -15.80 24.85
N ASN A 149 -2.29 -16.92 25.54
CA ASN A 149 -2.69 -18.17 24.92
C ASN A 149 -4.20 -18.13 24.64
N CYS A 150 -4.61 -18.38 23.40
CA CYS A 150 -5.99 -18.24 22.97
C CYS A 150 -6.53 -19.57 22.43
N PHE A 151 -7.80 -19.82 22.69
CA PHE A 151 -8.56 -20.86 22.02
C PHE A 151 -9.59 -20.18 21.12
N ILE A 152 -9.40 -20.30 19.81
CA ILE A 152 -10.29 -19.75 18.78
C ILE A 152 -11.00 -20.93 18.12
N PRO A 153 -12.28 -21.19 18.41
CA PRO A 153 -12.98 -22.31 17.82
C PRO A 153 -13.08 -22.16 16.31
N ASP A 154 -12.72 -23.22 15.60
CA ASP A 154 -12.87 -23.36 14.16
C ASP A 154 -14.02 -24.33 13.80
N ASP A 155 -14.29 -24.48 12.50
CA ASP A 155 -15.29 -25.40 11.98
C ASP A 155 -14.70 -26.80 11.68
N SER A 156 -13.58 -27.19 12.32
CA SER A 156 -12.94 -28.50 12.13
C SER A 156 -13.83 -29.66 12.55
N GLU A 157 -13.64 -30.82 11.89
CA GLU A 157 -14.38 -32.06 12.23
C GLU A 157 -14.10 -32.48 13.69
N ASN A 158 -12.89 -32.23 14.18
CA ASN A 158 -12.51 -32.54 15.56
C ASN A 158 -13.37 -31.78 16.58
N LEU A 159 -13.60 -30.51 16.39
CA LEU A 159 -14.45 -29.71 17.27
C LEU A 159 -15.94 -30.04 17.10
N ARG A 160 -16.40 -30.30 15.87
CA ARG A 160 -17.77 -30.75 15.60
C ARG A 160 -18.09 -32.09 16.26
N SER A 161 -17.15 -33.03 16.30
CA SER A 161 -17.33 -34.36 16.91
C SER A 161 -17.55 -34.32 18.41
N THR A 162 -17.19 -33.23 19.10
CA THR A 162 -17.40 -33.06 20.56
C THR A 162 -18.88 -32.94 20.94
N GLY A 163 -19.76 -32.60 19.98
CA GLY A 163 -21.16 -32.29 20.24
C GLY A 163 -21.35 -31.05 21.13
N ILE A 164 -20.35 -30.14 21.14
CA ILE A 164 -20.39 -28.85 21.84
C ILE A 164 -20.78 -27.78 20.83
N ASP A 165 -21.70 -26.92 21.19
CA ASP A 165 -21.97 -25.70 20.47
C ASP A 165 -20.92 -24.64 20.86
N TRP A 166 -19.82 -24.61 20.13
CA TRP A 166 -18.70 -23.71 20.38
C TRP A 166 -19.08 -22.24 20.18
N GLU A 167 -20.11 -21.95 19.41
CA GLU A 167 -20.63 -20.60 19.26
C GLU A 167 -21.31 -20.13 20.54
N ALA A 168 -22.09 -21.01 21.19
CA ALA A 168 -22.67 -20.70 22.48
C ALA A 168 -21.58 -20.50 23.54
N VAL A 169 -20.47 -21.29 23.50
CA VAL A 169 -19.33 -21.13 24.41
C VAL A 169 -18.63 -19.80 24.16
N GLU A 170 -18.42 -19.43 22.91
CA GLU A 170 -17.82 -18.13 22.52
C GLU A 170 -18.67 -16.96 23.05
N ARG A 171 -19.98 -16.99 22.86
CA ARG A 171 -20.89 -15.96 23.40
C ARG A 171 -20.85 -15.88 24.93
N GLN A 172 -20.84 -17.02 25.59
CA GLN A 172 -20.72 -17.06 27.05
C GLN A 172 -19.38 -16.48 27.52
N ALA A 173 -18.29 -16.68 26.79
CA ALA A 173 -17.00 -16.06 27.10
C ALA A 173 -17.07 -14.53 27.00
N TYR A 174 -17.76 -13.98 25.99
CA TYR A 174 -18.00 -12.52 25.89
C TYR A 174 -18.78 -12.01 27.12
N ILE A 175 -19.84 -12.73 27.56
CA ILE A 175 -20.63 -12.34 28.74
C ILE A 175 -19.78 -12.39 30.01
N LEU A 176 -19.04 -13.48 30.23
CA LEU A 176 -18.21 -13.65 31.42
C LEU A 176 -17.05 -12.66 31.53
N THR A 177 -16.63 -12.10 30.42
CA THR A 177 -15.55 -11.09 30.35
C THR A 177 -16.06 -9.65 30.29
N GLY A 178 -17.38 -9.43 30.42
CA GLY A 178 -17.99 -8.09 30.41
C GLY A 178 -18.05 -7.46 29.03
N ASN A 179 -17.95 -8.24 27.95
CA ASN A 179 -17.95 -7.79 26.57
C ASN A 179 -19.28 -8.05 25.84
N GLU A 180 -20.37 -8.26 26.56
CA GLU A 180 -21.69 -8.59 26.02
C GLU A 180 -22.17 -7.56 24.97
N SER A 181 -21.90 -6.28 25.16
CA SER A 181 -22.25 -5.20 24.23
C SER A 181 -21.60 -5.30 22.84
N ARG A 182 -20.64 -6.20 22.69
CA ARG A 182 -19.98 -6.47 21.40
C ARG A 182 -20.64 -7.61 20.62
N LEU A 183 -21.56 -8.34 21.25
CA LEU A 183 -22.36 -9.34 20.57
C LEU A 183 -23.42 -8.64 19.69
N ASN A 184 -23.74 -9.26 18.55
CA ASN A 184 -24.79 -8.74 17.68
C ASN A 184 -26.17 -9.10 18.23
N ASP A 185 -27.12 -8.17 18.25
CA ASP A 185 -28.48 -8.37 18.70
C ASP A 185 -29.23 -9.48 17.91
N LEU A 186 -28.92 -9.63 16.63
CA LEU A 186 -29.50 -10.70 15.79
C LEU A 186 -29.07 -12.10 16.23
N THR A 187 -27.92 -12.22 16.90
CA THR A 187 -27.40 -13.50 17.41
C THR A 187 -27.93 -13.85 18.80
N LEU A 188 -28.61 -12.93 19.48
CA LEU A 188 -29.22 -13.19 20.79
C LEU A 188 -30.42 -14.13 20.71
N THR A 189 -31.08 -14.25 19.55
CA THR A 189 -32.33 -15.01 19.38
C THR A 189 -32.18 -16.30 18.57
N LYS A 190 -31.16 -16.42 17.73
CA LYS A 190 -30.81 -17.62 16.95
C LYS A 190 -29.33 -17.63 16.64
N SER A 191 -28.65 -18.73 17.00
CA SER A 191 -27.27 -19.02 16.63
C SER A 191 -27.17 -19.25 15.12
N THR A 192 -26.83 -18.19 14.38
CA THR A 192 -26.48 -18.31 12.96
C THR A 192 -25.21 -17.52 12.74
N LYS A 193 -24.09 -18.24 12.62
CA LYS A 193 -22.84 -17.65 12.12
C LYS A 193 -23.08 -17.10 10.72
N VAL A 194 -22.64 -15.88 10.47
CA VAL A 194 -22.75 -15.19 9.19
C VAL A 194 -21.38 -15.01 8.59
N THR A 195 -21.27 -15.25 7.30
CA THR A 195 -20.07 -14.96 6.52
C THR A 195 -20.09 -13.49 6.11
N PRO A 196 -19.16 -12.65 6.62
CA PRO A 196 -19.14 -11.26 6.25
C PRO A 196 -18.84 -11.08 4.76
N SER A 197 -19.62 -10.24 4.10
CA SER A 197 -19.46 -9.91 2.68
C SER A 197 -19.85 -8.47 2.42
N GLY A 198 -19.41 -7.92 1.29
CA GLY A 198 -19.77 -6.56 0.93
C GLY A 198 -19.14 -6.11 -0.38
N ARG A 199 -19.25 -4.82 -0.63
CA ARG A 199 -18.70 -4.20 -1.83
C ARG A 199 -18.05 -2.87 -1.51
N ILE A 200 -16.81 -2.69 -1.95
CA ILE A 200 -16.04 -1.44 -1.82
C ILE A 200 -15.95 -0.80 -3.20
N THR A 201 -16.48 0.40 -3.34
CA THR A 201 -16.54 1.12 -4.61
C THR A 201 -15.96 2.53 -4.50
N ILE A 202 -15.56 3.07 -5.64
CA ILE A 202 -15.05 4.44 -5.78
C ILE A 202 -15.69 5.11 -6.99
N VAL A 203 -15.86 6.43 -6.91
CA VAL A 203 -16.39 7.25 -8.01
C VAL A 203 -15.24 7.98 -8.70
N ASP A 204 -15.19 7.86 -10.04
CA ASP A 204 -14.36 8.70 -10.91
C ASP A 204 -15.28 9.65 -11.67
N GLU A 205 -15.29 10.92 -11.28
CA GLU A 205 -16.18 11.93 -11.87
C GLU A 205 -15.85 12.21 -13.35
N SER A 206 -14.62 11.92 -13.77
CA SER A 206 -14.12 12.15 -15.14
C SER A 206 -14.36 10.96 -16.07
N ALA A 207 -14.75 9.83 -15.54
CA ALA A 207 -14.96 8.60 -16.31
C ALA A 207 -16.29 7.92 -15.96
N ASN A 208 -16.72 6.99 -16.81
CA ASN A 208 -17.87 6.11 -16.58
C ASN A 208 -19.19 6.84 -16.23
N GLY A 209 -19.31 8.12 -16.61
CA GLY A 209 -20.46 8.96 -16.29
C GLY A 209 -20.65 9.21 -14.80
N GLY A 210 -19.57 9.19 -14.02
CA GLY A 210 -19.58 9.35 -12.56
C GLY A 210 -20.19 8.17 -11.80
N LYS A 211 -20.34 7.00 -12.43
CA LYS A 211 -20.83 5.80 -11.76
C LYS A 211 -19.74 5.14 -10.94
N ALA A 212 -20.09 4.69 -9.75
CA ALA A 212 -19.21 3.95 -8.87
C ALA A 212 -18.80 2.60 -9.49
N PHE A 213 -17.53 2.23 -9.31
CA PHE A 213 -16.96 0.95 -9.72
C PHE A 213 -16.06 0.40 -8.61
N GLY A 214 -15.59 -0.86 -8.74
CA GLY A 214 -14.87 -1.53 -7.68
C GLY A 214 -13.53 -0.90 -7.30
N VAL A 215 -13.19 -0.92 -6.01
CA VAL A 215 -11.80 -0.81 -5.55
C VAL A 215 -11.21 -2.20 -5.64
N ALA A 216 -10.35 -2.43 -6.65
CA ALA A 216 -9.94 -3.76 -7.09
C ALA A 216 -8.73 -4.30 -6.33
N GLY A 217 -8.79 -5.57 -5.94
CA GLY A 217 -7.67 -6.31 -5.38
C GLY A 217 -7.15 -5.80 -4.04
N VAL A 218 -7.87 -4.90 -3.35
CA VAL A 218 -7.47 -4.37 -2.05
C VAL A 218 -7.85 -5.35 -0.94
N ARG A 219 -6.99 -5.49 0.06
CA ARG A 219 -7.23 -6.37 1.19
C ARG A 219 -8.28 -5.76 2.13
N VAL A 220 -9.38 -6.49 2.34
CA VAL A 220 -10.37 -6.18 3.38
C VAL A 220 -10.07 -7.07 4.57
N SER A 221 -9.96 -6.50 5.76
CA SER A 221 -9.77 -7.24 7.01
C SER A 221 -10.88 -6.93 8.00
N CYS A 222 -11.22 -7.91 8.83
CA CYS A 222 -12.13 -7.72 9.94
C CYS A 222 -11.67 -8.51 11.17
N ASN A 223 -11.99 -8.00 12.35
CA ASN A 223 -11.73 -8.72 13.58
C ASN A 223 -12.70 -8.37 14.69
N SER A 224 -12.85 -9.32 15.64
CA SER A 224 -13.33 -9.08 16.97
C SER A 224 -12.33 -9.69 17.96
N PHE A 225 -11.69 -8.86 18.78
CA PHE A 225 -10.53 -9.27 19.54
C PHE A 225 -9.48 -9.98 18.65
N VAL A 226 -9.04 -11.16 19.06
CA VAL A 226 -8.03 -11.99 18.39
C VAL A 226 -8.57 -12.85 17.24
N ARG A 227 -9.88 -12.85 17.01
CA ARG A 227 -10.48 -13.58 15.90
C ARG A 227 -10.47 -12.72 14.64
N PHE A 228 -9.64 -13.09 13.67
CA PHE A 228 -9.39 -12.38 12.41
C PHE A 228 -9.87 -13.11 11.19
N ALA A 229 -10.27 -12.34 10.20
CA ALA A 229 -10.33 -12.77 8.80
C ALA A 229 -9.93 -11.63 7.87
N HIS A 230 -9.40 -12.00 6.73
CA HIS A 230 -9.15 -11.09 5.62
C HIS A 230 -9.37 -11.79 4.28
N THR A 231 -9.57 -10.99 3.25
CA THR A 231 -9.69 -11.41 1.86
C THR A 231 -9.38 -10.22 0.97
N TYR A 232 -9.27 -10.44 -0.34
CA TYR A 232 -9.13 -9.36 -1.31
C TYR A 232 -10.46 -9.10 -2.01
N THR A 233 -10.69 -7.85 -2.39
CA THR A 233 -11.81 -7.51 -3.28
C THR A 233 -11.54 -8.05 -4.68
N ASP A 234 -12.57 -8.46 -5.39
CA ASP A 234 -12.48 -8.72 -6.83
C ASP A 234 -12.40 -7.40 -7.63
N ARG A 235 -12.35 -7.52 -8.97
CA ARG A 235 -12.30 -6.35 -9.87
C ARG A 235 -13.48 -5.41 -9.70
N ASP A 236 -14.65 -5.93 -9.33
CA ASP A 236 -15.89 -5.18 -9.14
C ASP A 236 -16.07 -4.67 -7.71
N GLY A 237 -15.07 -4.91 -6.84
CA GLY A 237 -15.03 -4.48 -5.45
C GLY A 237 -15.76 -5.39 -4.48
N TYR A 238 -16.28 -6.54 -4.89
CA TYR A 238 -16.94 -7.49 -3.99
C TYR A 238 -15.91 -8.28 -3.19
N TYR A 239 -16.27 -8.59 -1.94
CA TYR A 239 -15.51 -9.47 -1.08
C TYR A 239 -16.41 -10.41 -0.27
N VAL A 240 -15.88 -11.57 0.09
CA VAL A 240 -16.49 -12.54 1.01
C VAL A 240 -15.40 -13.05 1.93
N MET A 241 -15.60 -12.93 3.25
CA MET A 241 -14.62 -13.41 4.23
C MET A 241 -14.56 -14.95 4.26
N PRO A 242 -13.38 -15.54 4.54
CA PRO A 242 -13.23 -17.00 4.61
C PRO A 242 -13.73 -17.62 5.93
N LYS A 243 -14.14 -16.80 6.91
CA LYS A 243 -14.60 -17.23 8.24
C LYS A 243 -15.95 -16.63 8.58
N ASN A 244 -16.71 -17.37 9.41
CA ASN A 244 -17.99 -16.92 9.95
C ASN A 244 -17.81 -16.25 11.31
N PHE A 245 -18.69 -15.29 11.62
CA PHE A 245 -18.68 -14.55 12.88
C PHE A 245 -20.08 -14.40 13.46
N SER A 246 -20.13 -14.21 14.78
CA SER A 246 -21.36 -13.95 15.54
C SER A 246 -21.34 -12.59 16.27
N ALA A 247 -20.20 -11.96 16.37
CA ALA A 247 -20.00 -10.68 17.03
C ALA A 247 -19.90 -9.52 16.04
N ASN A 248 -20.08 -8.29 16.52
CA ASN A 248 -19.77 -7.09 15.78
C ASN A 248 -18.27 -7.03 15.50
N LEU A 249 -17.93 -6.65 14.28
CA LEU A 249 -16.59 -6.65 13.74
C LEU A 249 -16.12 -5.23 13.44
N ARG A 250 -14.83 -5.01 13.57
CA ARG A 250 -14.17 -3.84 13.02
C ARG A 250 -13.64 -4.17 11.64
N TYR A 251 -14.05 -3.40 10.64
CA TYR A 251 -13.65 -3.55 9.24
C TYR A 251 -12.62 -2.50 8.85
N ARG A 252 -11.63 -2.91 8.06
CA ARG A 252 -10.55 -2.06 7.55
C ARG A 252 -10.22 -2.41 6.11
N LEU A 253 -9.77 -1.40 5.36
CA LEU A 253 -8.97 -1.61 4.14
C LEU A 253 -7.51 -1.59 4.54
N VAL A 254 -6.79 -2.61 4.17
CA VAL A 254 -5.33 -2.67 4.24
C VAL A 254 -4.83 -2.53 2.82
N PHE A 255 -4.02 -1.51 2.55
CA PHE A 255 -3.57 -1.20 1.19
C PHE A 255 -2.41 -2.08 0.75
N GLU A 256 -2.58 -3.38 0.93
CA GLU A 256 -1.89 -4.46 0.24
C GLU A 256 -2.79 -4.96 -0.87
N ASN A 257 -2.22 -5.18 -2.05
CA ASN A 257 -2.98 -5.59 -3.21
C ASN A 257 -2.59 -7.01 -3.67
N GLU A 258 -3.57 -7.77 -4.16
CA GLU A 258 -3.34 -9.12 -4.72
C GLU A 258 -2.34 -9.15 -5.90
N LYS A 259 -2.06 -7.98 -6.52
CA LYS A 259 -1.08 -7.84 -7.60
C LYS A 259 0.37 -7.67 -7.08
N GLY A 260 0.60 -7.78 -5.77
CA GLY A 260 1.94 -7.74 -5.20
C GLY A 260 2.51 -6.33 -5.05
N PHE A 261 1.68 -5.37 -4.68
CA PHE A 261 2.14 -4.04 -4.26
C PHE A 261 1.49 -3.61 -2.96
N SER A 262 2.14 -2.68 -2.27
CA SER A 262 1.61 -2.05 -1.07
C SER A 262 1.66 -0.53 -1.16
N ILE A 263 0.74 0.14 -0.46
CA ILE A 263 0.66 1.60 -0.41
C ILE A 263 0.89 2.07 1.01
N GLY A 264 1.90 2.92 1.19
CA GLY A 264 2.16 3.65 2.43
C GLY A 264 1.75 5.11 2.32
N VAL A 265 1.72 5.81 3.45
CA VAL A 265 1.33 7.24 3.51
C VAL A 265 2.29 8.00 4.41
N ASN A 266 2.78 9.13 3.92
CA ASN A 266 3.71 10.01 4.63
C ASN A 266 4.91 9.22 5.19
N MET A 267 5.38 9.56 6.39
CA MET A 267 6.49 8.88 7.08
C MET A 267 6.01 7.85 8.11
N ILE A 268 4.81 7.28 7.93
CA ILE A 268 4.26 6.28 8.83
C ILE A 268 4.93 4.94 8.54
N LEU A 269 5.64 4.42 9.54
CA LEU A 269 6.42 3.19 9.44
C LEU A 269 5.52 1.97 9.69
N VAL A 270 4.79 1.57 8.68
CA VAL A 270 3.89 0.40 8.67
C VAL A 270 4.09 -0.42 7.40
N PRO A 271 3.79 -1.72 7.41
CA PRO A 271 3.89 -2.56 6.21
C PRO A 271 3.06 -2.04 5.04
N ALA A 272 1.85 -1.59 5.34
CA ALA A 272 0.92 -0.94 4.41
C ALA A 272 0.01 0.00 5.19
N SER A 273 -0.46 1.06 4.55
CA SER A 273 -1.43 1.95 5.19
C SER A 273 -2.77 1.25 5.38
N VAL A 274 -3.47 1.65 6.43
CA VAL A 274 -4.78 1.10 6.79
C VAL A 274 -5.80 2.24 6.81
N SER A 275 -7.03 1.96 6.38
CA SER A 275 -8.17 2.84 6.58
C SER A 275 -9.29 2.09 7.28
N THR A 276 -9.73 2.61 8.40
CA THR A 276 -10.85 2.04 9.14
C THR A 276 -12.17 2.35 8.43
N LEU A 277 -12.94 1.31 8.11
CA LEU A 277 -14.30 1.45 7.55
C LEU A 277 -15.38 1.57 8.65
N GLY A 278 -15.01 1.23 9.89
CA GLY A 278 -15.91 1.29 11.04
C GLY A 278 -16.27 -0.06 11.63
N LYS A 279 -17.24 -0.04 12.54
CA LYS A 279 -17.82 -1.24 13.19
C LYS A 279 -19.15 -1.56 12.51
N ALA A 280 -19.33 -2.83 12.18
CA ALA A 280 -20.59 -3.35 11.64
C ALA A 280 -20.85 -4.78 12.16
N GLY A 281 -22.03 -5.31 11.89
CA GLY A 281 -22.38 -6.68 12.21
C GLY A 281 -21.57 -7.72 11.42
N PRO A 282 -21.81 -9.00 11.70
CA PRO A 282 -21.13 -10.09 11.01
C PRO A 282 -21.57 -10.27 9.55
N GLU A 283 -22.61 -9.59 9.10
CA GLU A 283 -23.06 -9.60 7.71
C GLU A 283 -22.09 -8.94 6.74
N GLY A 284 -21.26 -8.00 7.24
CA GLY A 284 -20.27 -7.29 6.44
C GLY A 284 -20.53 -5.80 6.33
N ILE A 285 -19.72 -5.11 5.53
CA ILE A 285 -19.83 -3.67 5.27
C ILE A 285 -19.65 -3.38 3.78
N SER A 286 -20.42 -2.44 3.26
CA SER A 286 -20.18 -1.86 1.93
C SER A 286 -19.88 -0.37 2.06
N ALA A 287 -18.99 0.13 1.22
CA ALA A 287 -18.59 1.54 1.21
C ALA A 287 -18.50 2.06 -0.23
N GLU A 288 -19.01 3.27 -0.45
CA GLU A 288 -18.81 4.04 -1.67
C GLU A 288 -17.93 5.25 -1.36
N ILE A 289 -16.76 5.30 -2.00
CA ILE A 289 -15.73 6.29 -1.74
C ILE A 289 -15.79 7.36 -2.82
N THR A 290 -15.89 8.63 -2.41
CA THR A 290 -15.96 9.79 -3.30
C THR A 290 -14.89 10.80 -2.93
N SER A 291 -14.57 11.72 -3.84
CA SER A 291 -13.63 12.83 -3.62
C SER A 291 -14.01 13.71 -2.42
N SER A 292 -15.31 13.76 -2.08
CA SER A 292 -15.87 14.58 -0.99
C SER A 292 -15.99 13.85 0.35
N SER A 293 -15.94 12.51 0.38
CA SER A 293 -16.19 11.72 1.59
C SER A 293 -15.00 11.68 2.54
N GLU A 294 -13.84 11.36 2.04
CA GLU A 294 -12.58 11.33 2.79
C GLU A 294 -11.40 11.41 1.83
N ALA A 295 -10.78 12.58 1.72
CA ALA A 295 -9.77 12.85 0.71
C ALA A 295 -8.56 11.88 0.74
N LYS A 296 -8.17 11.39 1.92
CA LYS A 296 -7.03 10.49 2.06
C LYS A 296 -7.37 9.06 1.65
N LEU A 297 -8.51 8.56 2.09
CA LEU A 297 -9.04 7.26 1.66
C LEU A 297 -9.27 7.25 0.14
N PHE A 298 -9.87 8.31 -0.40
CA PHE A 298 -10.07 8.47 -1.84
C PHE A 298 -8.74 8.35 -2.60
N ARG A 299 -7.70 9.10 -2.20
CA ARG A 299 -6.39 9.06 -2.86
C ARG A 299 -5.75 7.66 -2.80
N ARG A 300 -5.82 6.98 -1.65
CA ARG A 300 -5.33 5.60 -1.51
C ARG A 300 -6.05 4.66 -2.48
N CYS A 301 -7.36 4.78 -2.58
CA CYS A 301 -8.16 3.96 -3.49
C CYS A 301 -7.88 4.27 -4.97
N VAL A 302 -7.62 5.56 -5.32
CA VAL A 302 -7.21 5.93 -6.68
C VAL A 302 -5.86 5.32 -7.03
N VAL A 303 -4.85 5.47 -6.15
CA VAL A 303 -3.52 4.88 -6.36
C VAL A 303 -3.60 3.36 -6.47
N ASN A 304 -4.41 2.72 -5.60
CA ASN A 304 -4.66 1.28 -5.66
C ASN A 304 -5.22 0.85 -7.04
N ASN A 305 -6.27 1.53 -7.49
CA ASN A 305 -6.92 1.16 -8.74
C ASN A 305 -6.07 1.48 -9.97
N ALA A 306 -5.32 2.57 -9.96
CA ALA A 306 -4.39 2.90 -11.03
C ALA A 306 -3.27 1.86 -11.13
N ALA A 307 -2.68 1.46 -10.01
CA ALA A 307 -1.66 0.42 -9.99
C ALA A 307 -2.23 -0.96 -10.38
N TYR A 308 -3.40 -1.32 -9.86
CA TYR A 308 -4.09 -2.55 -10.25
C TYR A 308 -4.37 -2.61 -11.76
N ASP A 309 -4.89 -1.52 -12.33
CA ASP A 309 -5.19 -1.41 -13.77
C ASP A 309 -3.91 -1.52 -14.60
N TYR A 310 -2.88 -0.74 -14.28
CA TYR A 310 -1.59 -0.77 -14.97
C TYR A 310 -0.98 -2.18 -14.98
N ILE A 311 -0.79 -2.78 -13.80
CA ILE A 311 -0.16 -4.10 -13.67
C ILE A 311 -1.00 -5.18 -14.37
N SER A 312 -2.34 -5.10 -14.27
CA SER A 312 -3.23 -6.06 -14.94
C SER A 312 -3.14 -5.98 -16.46
N ARG A 313 -2.82 -4.82 -17.01
CA ARG A 313 -2.70 -4.57 -18.44
C ARG A 313 -1.32 -4.87 -19.01
N CYS A 314 -0.30 -5.10 -18.17
CA CYS A 314 1.04 -5.51 -18.66
C CYS A 314 1.06 -6.86 -19.36
N ARG A 315 -0.01 -7.65 -19.28
CA ARG A 315 -0.13 -8.99 -19.85
C ARG A 315 0.00 -9.03 -21.38
N TYR A 316 0.26 -10.23 -21.93
CA TYR A 316 0.51 -10.46 -23.36
C TYR A 316 -0.64 -10.01 -24.28
N ASP A 317 -1.88 -10.19 -23.87
CA ASP A 317 -3.08 -9.87 -24.67
C ASP A 317 -3.52 -8.41 -24.59
N ASP A 318 -2.76 -7.54 -23.90
CA ASP A 318 -3.01 -6.10 -23.81
C ASP A 318 -1.71 -5.30 -24.13
N MET A 319 -1.02 -4.77 -23.11
CA MET A 319 0.17 -3.95 -23.34
C MET A 319 1.41 -4.75 -23.77
N ASN A 320 1.50 -6.00 -23.35
CA ASN A 320 2.62 -6.90 -23.61
C ASN A 320 3.98 -6.28 -23.25
N ILE A 321 4.08 -5.73 -22.05
CA ILE A 321 5.30 -5.18 -21.47
C ILE A 321 5.61 -5.87 -20.15
N LEU A 322 6.86 -5.78 -19.67
CA LEU A 322 7.19 -6.26 -18.34
C LEU A 322 6.42 -5.45 -17.28
N PRO A 323 5.76 -6.12 -16.32
CA PRO A 323 5.18 -5.42 -15.18
C PRO A 323 6.27 -4.83 -14.29
N PRO A 324 5.93 -3.86 -13.43
CA PRO A 324 6.79 -3.48 -12.31
C PRO A 324 7.22 -4.70 -11.48
N PRO A 325 8.34 -4.60 -10.73
CA PRO A 325 8.76 -5.68 -9.83
C PRO A 325 7.65 -6.06 -8.84
N TYR A 326 7.64 -7.33 -8.41
CA TYR A 326 6.78 -7.78 -7.32
C TYR A 326 7.23 -7.16 -5.99
N ASP A 327 6.33 -7.04 -5.01
CA ASP A 327 6.54 -6.34 -3.73
C ASP A 327 6.86 -4.84 -3.92
N LEU A 328 6.22 -4.21 -4.91
CA LEU A 328 6.38 -2.79 -5.20
C LEU A 328 5.80 -1.93 -4.06
N ARG A 329 6.54 -0.92 -3.63
CA ARG A 329 6.17 0.00 -2.55
C ARG A 329 5.85 1.38 -3.08
N LEU A 330 4.55 1.71 -3.13
CA LEU A 330 4.06 3.04 -3.49
C LEU A 330 3.80 3.86 -2.22
N TRP A 331 4.37 5.06 -2.12
CA TRP A 331 4.22 5.92 -0.96
C TRP A 331 3.58 7.25 -1.32
N ILE A 332 2.45 7.57 -0.69
CA ILE A 332 1.70 8.82 -0.93
C ILE A 332 2.13 9.89 0.07
N PHE A 333 2.57 11.04 -0.43
CA PHE A 333 2.90 12.20 0.37
C PHE A 333 1.91 13.33 0.12
N HIS A 334 1.09 13.64 1.11
CA HIS A 334 0.06 14.69 1.00
C HIS A 334 0.62 16.11 0.96
N SER A 335 1.90 16.29 1.31
CA SER A 335 2.60 17.58 1.31
C SER A 335 3.49 17.82 0.10
N LEU A 336 3.71 16.80 -0.75
CA LEU A 336 4.56 16.90 -1.93
C LEU A 336 3.78 17.19 -3.19
N ASP A 337 4.37 17.99 -4.08
CA ASP A 337 3.85 18.28 -5.42
C ASP A 337 4.36 17.27 -6.46
N GLU A 338 5.59 16.77 -6.27
CA GLU A 338 6.33 15.95 -7.22
C GLU A 338 6.23 14.44 -6.87
N SER A 339 6.24 13.62 -7.90
CA SER A 339 6.30 12.16 -7.81
C SER A 339 7.62 11.64 -8.37
N SER A 340 7.98 10.40 -8.06
CA SER A 340 9.19 9.78 -8.60
C SER A 340 9.24 8.27 -8.38
N ALA A 341 9.79 7.54 -9.36
CA ALA A 341 10.10 6.12 -9.27
C ALA A 341 11.56 5.91 -8.87
N VAL A 342 11.86 6.04 -7.58
CA VAL A 342 13.23 5.95 -7.05
C VAL A 342 13.73 4.52 -6.90
N MET A 343 12.86 3.52 -6.81
CA MET A 343 13.14 2.08 -6.75
C MET A 343 14.10 1.68 -5.61
N LEU A 344 13.97 2.31 -4.43
CA LEU A 344 14.88 2.10 -3.31
C LEU A 344 14.79 0.70 -2.71
N HIS A 345 13.58 0.16 -2.57
CA HIS A 345 13.38 -1.21 -2.09
C HIS A 345 14.02 -2.25 -3.01
N HIS A 346 13.99 -2.00 -4.32
CA HIS A 346 14.61 -2.86 -5.32
C HIS A 346 16.09 -2.53 -5.57
N GLY A 347 16.74 -1.82 -4.63
CA GLY A 347 18.20 -1.65 -4.58
C GLY A 347 18.77 -0.54 -5.46
N ALA A 348 17.93 0.33 -6.04
CA ALA A 348 18.44 1.52 -6.70
C ALA A 348 19.03 2.50 -5.66
N VAL A 349 20.10 3.17 -6.02
CA VAL A 349 20.70 4.31 -5.27
C VAL A 349 21.37 3.97 -3.93
N VAL A 350 21.18 2.79 -3.35
CA VAL A 350 21.67 2.46 -1.99
C VAL A 350 23.21 2.46 -1.88
N ASP A 351 23.93 2.24 -2.97
CA ASP A 351 25.39 2.08 -2.98
C ASP A 351 26.20 3.38 -3.16
N SER A 352 25.57 4.55 -3.25
CA SER A 352 26.35 5.77 -3.45
C SER A 352 26.67 6.47 -2.13
N GLU A 353 27.96 6.51 -1.75
CA GLU A 353 28.49 7.32 -0.63
C GLU A 353 28.00 8.78 -0.70
N GLY A 354 27.75 9.30 -1.92
CA GLY A 354 27.22 10.63 -2.14
C GLY A 354 25.80 10.81 -1.62
N ILE A 355 24.95 9.79 -1.69
CA ILE A 355 23.56 9.86 -1.21
C ILE A 355 23.49 9.61 0.28
N ALA A 356 24.28 8.71 0.84
CA ALA A 356 24.38 8.52 2.29
C ALA A 356 24.88 9.80 2.99
N GLY A 357 25.87 10.49 2.41
CA GLY A 357 26.32 11.80 2.90
C GLY A 357 25.29 12.92 2.74
N PHE A 358 24.42 12.81 1.73
CA PHE A 358 23.33 13.74 1.46
C PHE A 358 22.15 13.56 2.41
N LEU A 359 21.82 12.33 2.78
CA LEU A 359 20.70 12.02 3.68
C LEU A 359 20.99 12.39 5.14
N GLY A 360 22.27 12.48 5.54
CA GLY A 360 22.67 12.98 6.86
C GLY A 360 21.86 12.36 8.01
N GLN A 361 21.16 13.21 8.78
CA GLN A 361 20.32 12.78 9.90
C GLN A 361 19.14 11.86 9.50
N TYR A 362 18.74 11.86 8.23
CA TYR A 362 17.66 11.02 7.71
C TYR A 362 18.12 9.63 7.28
N ALA A 363 19.43 9.36 7.29
CA ALA A 363 19.97 8.03 6.97
C ALA A 363 19.44 6.94 7.94
N SER A 364 19.10 7.31 9.18
CA SER A 364 18.49 6.41 10.15
C SER A 364 17.06 5.99 9.76
N LEU A 365 16.31 6.84 9.08
CA LEU A 365 14.95 6.55 8.61
C LEU A 365 14.96 5.63 7.39
N LEU A 366 16.01 5.68 6.56
CA LEU A 366 16.12 4.81 5.37
C LEU A 366 16.17 3.32 5.71
N LYS A 367 16.63 2.95 6.90
CA LYS A 367 16.59 1.54 7.33
C LYS A 367 15.17 0.99 7.52
N TYR A 368 14.17 1.88 7.66
CA TYR A 368 12.76 1.53 7.82
C TYR A 368 11.89 1.96 6.64
N PHE A 369 12.40 2.85 5.78
CA PHE A 369 11.62 3.51 4.76
C PHE A 369 12.34 3.43 3.40
N LEU A 370 11.92 2.49 2.58
CA LEU A 370 12.45 2.24 1.25
C LEU A 370 11.32 2.23 0.21
N PRO A 371 10.76 3.39 -0.18
CA PRO A 371 9.77 3.42 -1.25
C PRO A 371 10.42 3.10 -2.60
N ASP A 372 9.67 2.43 -3.47
CA ASP A 372 10.03 2.32 -4.88
C ASP A 372 9.47 3.51 -5.66
N ILE A 373 8.23 3.86 -5.35
CA ILE A 373 7.53 4.98 -5.98
C ILE A 373 7.03 5.92 -4.87
N THR A 374 7.28 7.19 -5.05
CA THR A 374 6.67 8.26 -4.25
C THR A 374 5.65 9.01 -5.10
N ILE A 375 4.46 9.21 -4.54
CA ILE A 375 3.35 9.94 -5.18
C ILE A 375 3.09 11.23 -4.43
N GLY A 376 3.37 12.36 -5.05
CA GLY A 376 3.01 13.67 -4.56
C GLY A 376 1.51 13.92 -4.76
N ALA A 377 0.78 14.17 -3.66
CA ALA A 377 -0.66 14.30 -3.69
C ALA A 377 -1.18 15.66 -3.21
N LYS A 378 -0.30 16.66 -3.09
CA LYS A 378 -0.67 18.00 -2.63
C LYS A 378 -1.62 18.70 -3.60
N ASN A 379 -1.31 18.65 -4.90
CA ASN A 379 -2.07 19.30 -5.98
C ASN A 379 -2.90 18.32 -6.82
N ASN A 380 -2.66 17.01 -6.71
CA ASN A 380 -3.42 15.98 -7.40
C ASN A 380 -4.69 15.63 -6.60
N LEU A 381 -5.77 16.35 -6.85
CA LEU A 381 -7.00 16.25 -6.07
C LEU A 381 -8.10 15.41 -6.72
N ASP A 382 -8.07 15.24 -8.05
CA ASP A 382 -9.05 14.45 -8.79
C ASP A 382 -8.50 13.07 -9.20
N TYR A 383 -9.42 12.19 -9.58
CA TYR A 383 -9.09 10.82 -9.97
C TYR A 383 -8.18 10.79 -11.22
N ALA A 384 -8.51 11.57 -12.23
CA ALA A 384 -7.83 11.52 -13.53
C ALA A 384 -6.37 11.97 -13.44
N SER A 385 -6.11 13.06 -12.70
CA SER A 385 -4.75 13.57 -12.47
C SER A 385 -3.91 12.56 -11.70
N LEU A 386 -4.46 11.99 -10.62
CA LEU A 386 -3.73 11.03 -9.80
C LEU A 386 -3.52 9.69 -10.54
N TYR A 387 -4.51 9.23 -11.32
CA TYR A 387 -4.38 8.07 -12.18
C TYR A 387 -3.24 8.25 -13.20
N SER A 388 -3.18 9.40 -13.85
CA SER A 388 -2.14 9.77 -14.81
C SER A 388 -0.75 9.72 -14.18
N THR A 389 -0.57 10.38 -13.04
CA THR A 389 0.69 10.37 -12.28
C THR A 389 1.13 8.96 -11.90
N VAL A 390 0.23 8.14 -11.38
CA VAL A 390 0.56 6.76 -10.99
C VAL A 390 0.97 5.92 -12.20
N CYS A 391 0.29 6.08 -13.34
CA CYS A 391 0.66 5.37 -14.57
C CYS A 391 2.05 5.79 -15.08
N HIS A 392 2.42 7.07 -14.95
CA HIS A 392 3.74 7.59 -15.27
C HIS A 392 4.83 6.91 -14.45
N GLU A 393 4.68 6.90 -13.12
CA GLU A 393 5.67 6.30 -12.22
C GLU A 393 5.75 4.76 -12.39
N LEU A 394 4.64 4.10 -12.68
CA LEU A 394 4.63 2.66 -12.97
C LEU A 394 5.29 2.32 -14.30
N ALA A 395 5.24 3.22 -15.29
CA ALA A 395 5.98 3.05 -16.53
C ALA A 395 7.50 3.09 -16.29
N HIS A 396 7.96 3.96 -15.40
CA HIS A 396 9.34 3.95 -14.92
C HIS A 396 9.70 2.64 -14.21
N ALA A 397 8.84 2.13 -13.32
CA ALA A 397 9.07 0.89 -12.61
C ALA A 397 9.11 -0.33 -13.56
N SER A 398 8.28 -0.36 -14.62
CA SER A 398 8.38 -1.37 -15.68
C SER A 398 9.70 -1.26 -16.45
N HIS A 399 10.14 -0.05 -16.78
CA HIS A 399 11.44 0.19 -17.43
C HIS A 399 12.60 -0.24 -16.52
N PHE A 400 12.54 0.09 -15.22
CA PHE A 400 13.50 -0.42 -14.24
C PHE A 400 13.58 -1.96 -14.24
N ALA A 401 12.43 -2.65 -14.26
CA ALA A 401 12.39 -4.11 -14.29
C ALA A 401 13.13 -4.70 -15.50
N GLN A 402 13.11 -3.99 -16.63
CA GLN A 402 13.80 -4.41 -17.85
C GLN A 402 15.29 -4.08 -17.87
N VAL A 403 15.68 -2.89 -17.42
CA VAL A 403 17.06 -2.39 -17.56
C VAL A 403 17.92 -2.65 -16.31
N GLY A 404 17.32 -2.88 -15.16
CA GLY A 404 17.99 -3.20 -13.91
C GLY A 404 18.62 -2.00 -13.19
N THR A 405 19.15 -2.28 -12.00
CA THR A 405 19.67 -1.31 -11.03
C THR A 405 20.84 -0.47 -11.59
N GLY A 406 21.73 -1.07 -12.38
CA GLY A 406 22.91 -0.36 -12.93
C GLY A 406 22.53 0.79 -13.87
N TYR A 407 21.51 0.61 -14.70
CA TYR A 407 20.95 1.65 -15.55
C TYR A 407 20.24 2.72 -14.70
N TRP A 408 19.40 2.25 -13.76
CA TRP A 408 18.57 3.11 -12.95
C TRP A 408 19.37 4.05 -12.04
N ASN A 409 20.48 3.57 -11.48
CA ASN A 409 21.37 4.39 -10.69
C ASN A 409 21.97 5.57 -11.46
N LYS A 410 22.23 5.40 -12.78
CA LYS A 410 22.70 6.50 -13.63
C LYS A 410 21.60 7.49 -13.94
N TYR A 411 20.38 6.98 -14.23
CA TYR A 411 19.20 7.81 -14.41
C TYR A 411 18.95 8.69 -13.18
N ILE A 412 18.86 8.10 -11.97
CA ILE A 412 18.62 8.85 -10.72
C ILE A 412 19.76 9.83 -10.42
N ARG A 413 21.02 9.44 -10.66
CA ARG A 413 22.16 10.33 -10.48
C ARG A 413 22.03 11.56 -11.37
N TYR A 414 21.64 11.39 -12.63
CA TYR A 414 21.41 12.51 -13.54
C TYR A 414 20.33 13.46 -13.00
N ILE A 415 19.17 12.94 -12.61
CA ILE A 415 18.06 13.72 -12.04
C ILE A 415 18.52 14.56 -10.85
N ILE A 416 19.22 13.94 -9.88
CA ILE A 416 19.73 14.62 -8.69
C ILE A 416 20.73 15.72 -9.05
N GLN A 417 21.73 15.42 -9.91
CA GLN A 417 22.74 16.40 -10.31
C GLN A 417 22.14 17.54 -11.10
N SER A 418 21.22 17.27 -12.01
CA SER A 418 20.51 18.29 -12.78
C SER A 418 19.78 19.26 -11.87
N TYR A 419 19.01 18.72 -10.93
CA TYR A 419 18.30 19.57 -9.98
C TYR A 419 19.24 20.41 -9.10
N ILE A 420 20.36 19.82 -8.62
CA ILE A 420 21.36 20.56 -7.86
C ILE A 420 21.91 21.75 -8.65
N ASN A 421 22.19 21.54 -9.92
CA ASN A 421 22.85 22.51 -10.77
C ASN A 421 21.91 23.59 -11.33
N THR A 422 20.67 23.21 -11.67
CA THR A 422 19.75 24.05 -12.43
C THR A 422 18.44 24.37 -11.68
N GLY A 423 18.07 23.57 -10.67
CA GLY A 423 16.76 23.60 -10.03
C GLY A 423 15.66 22.87 -10.83
N ASP A 424 16.04 22.23 -11.95
CA ASP A 424 15.19 21.42 -12.81
C ASP A 424 15.68 19.95 -12.77
N PRO A 425 14.86 18.96 -12.42
CA PRO A 425 15.26 17.55 -12.40
C PRO A 425 15.68 17.03 -13.77
N TYR A 426 15.09 17.56 -14.83
CA TYR A 426 15.42 17.14 -16.20
C TYR A 426 16.69 17.81 -16.74
N GLY A 427 17.11 18.96 -16.18
CA GLY A 427 18.29 19.68 -16.62
C GLY A 427 18.24 20.13 -18.09
N ASP A 428 19.40 20.25 -18.71
CA ASP A 428 19.58 20.74 -20.09
C ASP A 428 19.84 19.63 -21.13
N GLY A 429 19.95 18.37 -20.72
CA GLY A 429 20.18 17.25 -21.61
C GLY A 429 21.61 17.10 -22.14
N VAL A 430 22.59 17.87 -21.62
CA VAL A 430 23.95 17.93 -22.19
C VAL A 430 24.93 16.97 -21.51
N SER A 431 24.66 16.56 -20.27
CA SER A 431 25.59 15.67 -19.55
C SER A 431 25.65 14.26 -20.14
N PRO A 432 26.75 13.51 -19.94
CA PRO A 432 26.88 12.15 -20.49
C PRO A 432 25.78 11.17 -20.06
N GLU A 433 25.13 11.40 -18.92
CA GLU A 433 24.06 10.53 -18.39
C GLU A 433 22.65 11.03 -18.77
N ALA A 434 22.52 12.14 -19.51
CA ALA A 434 21.25 12.72 -19.90
C ALA A 434 20.36 11.73 -20.71
N GLY A 435 20.97 10.90 -21.54
CA GLY A 435 20.24 9.95 -22.36
C GLY A 435 19.42 8.94 -21.56
N TYR A 436 19.88 8.52 -20.38
CA TYR A 436 19.12 7.66 -19.47
C TYR A 436 17.81 8.33 -19.05
N CYS A 437 17.89 9.62 -18.67
CA CYS A 437 16.71 10.42 -18.35
C CYS A 437 15.82 10.60 -19.58
N GLY A 438 16.39 11.00 -20.71
CA GLY A 438 15.62 11.26 -21.93
C GLY A 438 14.80 10.09 -22.42
N LEU A 439 15.34 8.86 -22.34
CA LEU A 439 14.61 7.65 -22.72
C LEU A 439 13.58 7.25 -21.67
N GLY A 440 13.96 7.27 -20.39
CA GLY A 440 13.06 6.93 -19.28
C GLY A 440 11.83 7.83 -19.24
N GLU A 441 12.04 9.15 -19.31
CA GLU A 441 10.97 10.14 -19.32
C GLU A 441 10.11 10.07 -20.58
N SER A 442 10.74 9.90 -21.74
CA SER A 442 9.99 9.76 -23.00
C SER A 442 9.06 8.55 -22.98
N TRP A 443 9.51 7.43 -22.41
CA TRP A 443 8.70 6.23 -22.21
C TRP A 443 7.54 6.49 -21.25
N ALA A 444 7.83 7.07 -20.08
CA ALA A 444 6.83 7.29 -19.05
C ALA A 444 5.73 8.27 -19.52
N TYR A 445 6.08 9.41 -20.10
CA TYR A 445 5.11 10.35 -20.65
C TYR A 445 4.29 9.78 -21.81
N TYR A 446 4.92 8.98 -22.67
CA TYR A 446 4.19 8.32 -23.76
C TYR A 446 3.13 7.36 -23.20
N LEU A 447 3.53 6.47 -22.30
CA LEU A 447 2.63 5.43 -21.76
C LEU A 447 1.53 6.03 -20.87
N GLU A 448 1.85 7.01 -20.03
CA GLU A 448 0.89 7.82 -19.28
C GLU A 448 -0.20 8.37 -20.19
N SER A 449 0.21 9.07 -21.27
CA SER A 449 -0.71 9.70 -22.21
C SER A 449 -1.59 8.70 -22.93
N LEU A 450 -1.05 7.54 -23.25
CA LEU A 450 -1.78 6.46 -23.91
C LEU A 450 -2.83 5.87 -23.00
N MET A 451 -2.48 5.54 -21.76
CA MET A 451 -3.40 5.02 -20.74
C MET A 451 -4.49 6.03 -20.38
N TYR A 452 -4.13 7.32 -20.26
CA TYR A 452 -5.09 8.38 -20.04
C TYR A 452 -6.11 8.46 -21.18
N LYS A 453 -5.65 8.45 -22.43
CA LYS A 453 -6.52 8.46 -23.60
C LYS A 453 -7.44 7.24 -23.67
N GLU A 454 -6.93 6.06 -23.37
CA GLU A 454 -7.69 4.82 -23.40
C GLU A 454 -8.79 4.81 -22.33
N ARG A 455 -8.54 5.42 -21.15
CA ARG A 455 -9.51 5.51 -20.06
C ARG A 455 -10.53 6.63 -20.23
N TYR A 456 -10.07 7.84 -20.58
CA TYR A 456 -10.91 9.05 -20.58
C TYR A 456 -11.32 9.49 -21.99
N GLY A 457 -10.75 8.93 -23.02
CA GLY A 457 -10.96 9.37 -24.40
C GLY A 457 -10.20 10.66 -24.73
N GLY A 458 -10.60 11.32 -25.80
CA GLY A 458 -9.97 12.57 -26.24
C GLY A 458 -8.69 12.38 -27.06
N SER A 459 -7.95 13.45 -27.24
CA SER A 459 -6.64 13.44 -27.92
C SER A 459 -5.52 13.32 -26.87
N ILE A 460 -4.47 12.60 -27.22
CA ILE A 460 -3.23 12.63 -26.43
C ILE A 460 -2.74 14.08 -26.36
N PRO A 461 -2.43 14.60 -25.15
CA PRO A 461 -1.89 15.94 -25.00
C PRO A 461 -0.69 16.16 -25.92
N SER A 462 -0.57 17.33 -26.50
CA SER A 462 0.67 17.74 -27.17
C SER A 462 1.72 17.92 -26.06
N PHE A 463 2.75 17.09 -26.10
CA PHE A 463 3.93 17.33 -25.30
C PHE A 463 4.63 18.57 -25.86
N GLY A 464 4.43 19.74 -25.45
CA GLY A 464 5.03 20.97 -25.99
C GLY A 464 6.55 20.84 -26.27
N ASN A 465 7.20 21.92 -26.66
CA ASN A 465 8.67 21.97 -26.80
C ASN A 465 9.35 22.29 -25.46
N SER A 466 8.71 21.96 -24.34
CA SER A 466 9.22 22.29 -23.00
C SER A 466 10.31 21.34 -22.50
N PHE A 467 10.43 20.16 -23.12
CA PHE A 467 11.45 19.18 -22.77
C PHE A 467 12.53 19.11 -23.87
N TRP A 468 13.76 18.82 -23.47
CA TRP A 468 14.85 18.50 -24.40
C TRP A 468 14.77 17.05 -24.92
N PHE A 469 13.96 16.18 -24.28
CA PHE A 469 13.63 14.83 -24.73
C PHE A 469 12.25 14.83 -25.43
N TYR A 470 11.96 13.77 -26.20
CA TYR A 470 10.85 13.78 -27.15
C TYR A 470 9.89 12.58 -27.01
N PRO A 471 8.93 12.60 -26.06
CA PRO A 471 7.90 11.55 -25.94
C PRO A 471 7.10 11.35 -27.24
N GLN A 472 7.02 12.38 -28.07
CA GLN A 472 6.37 12.36 -29.39
C GLN A 472 6.97 11.30 -30.33
N ILE A 473 8.23 10.93 -30.17
CA ILE A 473 8.87 9.87 -30.98
C ILE A 473 8.11 8.56 -30.79
N PHE A 474 7.87 8.16 -29.56
CA PHE A 474 7.15 6.91 -29.25
C PHE A 474 5.71 6.94 -29.74
N ARG A 475 5.01 8.05 -29.53
CA ARG A 475 3.66 8.24 -30.03
C ARG A 475 3.58 8.10 -31.56
N TYR A 476 4.50 8.74 -32.30
CA TYR A 476 4.46 8.67 -33.76
C TYR A 476 4.92 7.33 -34.32
N LEU A 477 5.74 6.58 -33.57
CA LEU A 477 6.06 5.20 -33.92
C LEU A 477 4.84 4.29 -33.76
N ASP A 478 4.12 4.42 -32.65
CA ASP A 478 2.89 3.68 -32.35
C ASP A 478 1.79 3.96 -33.40
N GLU A 479 1.50 5.22 -33.68
CA GLU A 479 0.55 5.63 -34.73
C GLU A 479 0.88 5.07 -36.14
N ARG A 480 2.12 4.56 -36.34
CA ARG A 480 2.62 3.98 -37.60
C ARG A 480 2.91 2.49 -37.51
N GLY A 481 2.41 1.84 -36.45
CA GLY A 481 2.44 0.39 -36.29
C GLY A 481 3.74 -0.16 -35.74
N LEU A 482 4.41 0.58 -34.87
CA LEU A 482 5.38 0.13 -33.91
C LEU A 482 4.76 0.42 -32.54
N ASP A 483 4.00 -0.51 -32.02
CA ASP A 483 3.22 -0.32 -30.81
C ASP A 483 4.09 -0.26 -29.52
N ARG A 484 3.43 -0.10 -28.40
CA ARG A 484 4.10 -0.02 -27.10
C ARG A 484 4.96 -1.23 -26.79
N SER A 485 4.56 -2.43 -27.20
CA SER A 485 5.35 -3.65 -26.97
C SER A 485 6.60 -3.71 -27.84
N ASP A 486 6.49 -3.27 -29.11
CA ASP A 486 7.62 -3.17 -30.02
C ASP A 486 8.67 -2.18 -29.49
N ILE A 487 8.20 -1.01 -29.03
CA ILE A 487 9.05 0.04 -28.46
C ILE A 487 9.71 -0.47 -27.18
N PHE A 488 8.93 -1.04 -26.27
CA PHE A 488 9.43 -1.51 -24.99
C PHE A 488 10.48 -2.62 -25.15
N SER A 489 10.28 -3.52 -26.11
CA SER A 489 11.19 -4.65 -26.34
C SER A 489 12.64 -4.24 -26.65
N VAL A 490 12.87 -3.01 -27.10
CA VAL A 490 14.20 -2.47 -27.44
C VAL A 490 14.73 -1.48 -26.40
N LEU A 491 13.96 -1.15 -25.37
CA LEU A 491 14.42 -0.33 -24.23
C LEU A 491 15.25 -1.18 -23.26
N GLU A 492 16.37 -1.68 -23.74
CA GLU A 492 17.29 -2.54 -22.98
C GLU A 492 18.39 -1.73 -22.27
N ALA A 493 19.09 -2.34 -21.31
CA ALA A 493 20.12 -1.69 -20.51
C ALA A 493 21.30 -1.08 -21.30
N ASN A 494 21.53 -1.53 -22.53
CA ASN A 494 22.55 -1.01 -23.45
C ASN A 494 22.03 0.06 -24.39
N VAL A 495 20.76 0.44 -24.30
CA VAL A 495 20.13 1.51 -25.08
C VAL A 495 19.95 2.72 -24.17
N THR A 496 20.86 3.66 -24.27
CA THR A 496 21.02 4.78 -23.32
C THR A 496 20.87 6.16 -23.97
N THR A 497 20.76 6.19 -25.29
CA THR A 497 20.60 7.42 -26.09
C THR A 497 19.52 7.27 -27.15
N LYS A 498 19.01 8.39 -27.64
CA LYS A 498 18.05 8.46 -28.75
C LYS A 498 18.58 7.76 -30.02
N GLU A 499 19.88 7.91 -30.32
CA GLU A 499 20.55 7.33 -31.46
C GLU A 499 20.68 5.80 -31.36
N GLU A 500 20.97 5.31 -30.14
CA GLU A 500 20.99 3.88 -29.85
C GLU A 500 19.59 3.27 -29.96
N LEU A 501 18.56 3.95 -29.43
CA LEU A 501 17.17 3.55 -29.60
C LEU A 501 16.78 3.43 -31.07
N LYS A 502 17.08 4.45 -31.89
CA LYS A 502 16.86 4.40 -33.34
C LYS A 502 17.52 3.18 -33.97
N SER A 503 18.78 2.94 -33.63
CA SER A 503 19.56 1.82 -34.15
C SER A 503 19.00 0.48 -33.73
N ALA A 504 18.56 0.34 -32.47
CA ALA A 504 17.93 -0.87 -31.94
C ALA A 504 16.60 -1.15 -32.64
N LEU A 505 15.74 -0.14 -32.79
CA LEU A 505 14.47 -0.25 -33.53
C LEU A 505 14.67 -0.70 -34.97
N ILE A 506 15.63 -0.11 -35.70
CA ILE A 506 15.93 -0.49 -37.10
C ILE A 506 16.44 -1.93 -37.19
N ARG A 507 17.24 -2.37 -36.22
CA ARG A 507 17.78 -3.72 -36.16
C ARG A 507 16.66 -4.75 -35.88
N SER A 508 15.76 -4.46 -34.95
CA SER A 508 14.67 -5.36 -34.55
C SER A 508 13.52 -5.37 -35.58
N TYR A 509 13.25 -4.20 -36.19
CA TYR A 509 12.15 -4.01 -37.13
C TYR A 509 12.65 -3.43 -38.50
N PRO A 510 13.50 -4.17 -39.24
CA PRO A 510 14.12 -3.66 -40.48
C PRO A 510 13.11 -3.28 -41.57
N HIS A 511 11.94 -3.92 -41.58
CA HIS A 511 10.84 -3.61 -42.50
C HIS A 511 10.15 -2.27 -42.17
N LYS A 512 10.36 -1.69 -41.00
CA LYS A 512 9.87 -0.38 -40.56
C LYS A 512 10.95 0.72 -40.66
N ARG A 513 12.14 0.42 -41.18
CA ARG A 513 13.28 1.36 -41.27
C ARG A 513 12.88 2.75 -41.74
N THR A 514 12.18 2.85 -42.84
CA THR A 514 11.79 4.15 -43.45
C THR A 514 10.91 4.97 -42.48
N ILE A 515 9.98 4.32 -41.80
CA ILE A 515 9.11 4.97 -40.80
C ILE A 515 9.94 5.45 -39.61
N ILE A 516 10.84 4.62 -39.10
CA ILE A 516 11.70 4.96 -37.96
C ILE A 516 12.58 6.16 -38.32
N GLU A 517 13.26 6.12 -39.47
CA GLU A 517 14.11 7.21 -39.94
C GLU A 517 13.32 8.52 -40.12
N GLN A 518 12.11 8.48 -40.67
CA GLN A 518 11.23 9.64 -40.82
C GLN A 518 10.79 10.23 -39.48
N VAL A 519 10.45 9.39 -38.49
CA VAL A 519 10.03 9.87 -37.17
C VAL A 519 11.21 10.52 -36.45
N PHE A 520 12.35 9.83 -36.35
CA PHE A 520 13.54 10.39 -35.71
C PHE A 520 14.10 11.62 -36.43
N GLY A 521 13.99 11.70 -37.77
CA GLY A 521 14.44 12.83 -38.55
C GLY A 521 13.70 14.15 -38.27
N ARG A 522 12.56 14.10 -37.58
CA ARG A 522 11.83 15.30 -37.12
C ARG A 522 12.42 15.91 -35.84
N TYR A 523 13.23 15.16 -35.10
CA TYR A 523 13.77 15.49 -33.78
C TYR A 523 15.30 15.43 -33.81
N VAL A 524 15.89 15.97 -34.85
CA VAL A 524 17.34 16.18 -34.96
C VAL A 524 17.66 17.47 -34.19
N ASN A 525 18.54 17.42 -33.23
CA ASN A 525 19.06 18.59 -32.54
C ASN A 525 20.13 19.26 -33.40
#